data_608437764e0a930646fd9459df73d8be
#
_entry.id   608437764e0a930646fd9459df73d8be
#
_cell.length_a   1.000
_cell.length_b   1.000
_cell.length_c   1.000
_cell.angle_alpha   90.00
_cell.angle_beta   90.00
_cell.angle_gamma   90.00
#
_symmetry.space_group_name_H-M   'P 1'
#
loop_
_entity.id
_entity.type
_entity.pdbx_description
1 polymer ?
#
loop_
_entity_poly.entity_id
_entity_poly.type
_entity_poly.pdbx_seq_one_letter_code
_entity_poly.pdbx_strand_id
1 'polypeptide(L)' 'MVYESIQLDETEREPLYEQLYRAIRTAIEQGRLAPNSRVPSIRRGAEDWGISRTTVEEAYQQLCV' A
#
# COMPACT_ATOMS: atom_id res chain seq x y z
N MET A 1 11.84 6.92 2.15
CA MET A 1 11.09 6.68 0.90
C MET A 1 9.60 6.80 1.15
N VAL A 2 8.83 7.08 0.12
CA VAL A 2 7.38 7.29 0.26
C VAL A 2 6.69 6.08 0.87
N TYR A 3 7.09 4.88 0.48
CA TYR A 3 6.45 3.66 1.01
C TYR A 3 6.63 3.50 2.51
N GLU A 4 7.73 3.99 3.06
CA GLU A 4 7.99 3.90 4.49
C GLU A 4 7.13 4.87 5.30
N SER A 5 6.61 5.91 4.67
CA SER A 5 5.76 6.90 5.34
C SER A 5 4.31 6.47 5.41
N ILE A 6 3.93 5.38 4.74
CA ILE A 6 2.57 4.88 4.76
C ILE A 6 2.28 4.31 6.16
N GLN A 7 1.21 4.81 6.79
CA GLN A 7 0.77 4.35 8.09
C GLN A 7 -0.62 3.77 7.97
N LEU A 8 -0.80 2.59 8.52
CA LEU A 8 -2.07 1.86 8.48
C LEU A 8 -2.61 1.75 9.89
N ASP A 9 -3.92 1.92 10.04
CA ASP A 9 -4.58 1.94 11.34
C ASP A 9 -5.56 0.78 11.43
N GLU A 10 -5.23 -0.21 12.25
CA GLU A 10 -6.08 -1.38 12.46
C GLU A 10 -7.38 -1.05 13.16
N THR A 11 -7.46 0.12 13.83
CA THR A 11 -8.66 0.50 14.56
C THR A 11 -9.70 1.19 13.67
N GLU A 12 -9.33 1.52 12.44
CA GLU A 12 -10.26 2.11 11.48
C GLU A 12 -11.24 1.06 10.97
N ARG A 13 -12.43 1.52 10.57
CA ARG A 13 -13.42 0.65 9.95
C ARG A 13 -12.97 0.13 8.60
N GLU A 14 -12.21 0.96 7.89
CA GLU A 14 -11.72 0.60 6.57
C GLU A 14 -10.71 -0.54 6.67
N PRO A 15 -10.86 -1.61 5.89
CA PRO A 15 -9.89 -2.70 5.90
C PRO A 15 -8.48 -2.23 5.56
N LEU A 16 -7.48 -2.89 6.11
CA LEU A 16 -6.09 -2.50 5.89
C LEU A 16 -5.70 -2.51 4.41
N TYR A 17 -6.23 -3.45 3.63
CA TYR A 17 -5.90 -3.49 2.20
C TYR A 17 -6.40 -2.26 1.47
N GLU A 18 -7.57 -1.74 1.86
CA GLU A 18 -8.09 -0.52 1.25
C GLU A 18 -7.29 0.70 1.66
N GLN A 19 -6.87 0.75 2.93
CA GLN A 19 -6.00 1.83 3.41
C GLN A 19 -4.69 1.86 2.63
N LEU A 20 -4.08 0.71 2.44
CA LEU A 20 -2.83 0.59 1.69
C LEU A 20 -3.02 0.98 0.23
N TYR A 21 -4.07 0.46 -0.40
CA TYR A 21 -4.39 0.80 -1.78
C TYR A 21 -4.58 2.31 -1.94
N ARG A 22 -5.37 2.90 -1.06
CA ARG A 22 -5.64 4.34 -1.12
C ARG A 22 -4.38 5.16 -0.91
N ALA A 23 -3.53 4.75 0.02
CA ALA A 23 -2.29 5.47 0.31
C ALA A 23 -1.36 5.49 -0.91
N ILE A 24 -1.21 4.35 -1.57
CA ILE A 24 -0.37 4.25 -2.76
C ILE A 24 -0.98 5.05 -3.91
N ARG A 25 -2.27 4.91 -4.12
CA ARG A 25 -2.97 5.64 -5.18
C ARG A 25 -2.85 7.15 -4.98
N THR A 26 -3.06 7.60 -3.76
CA THR A 26 -2.95 9.03 -3.44
C THR A 26 -1.54 9.55 -3.71
N ALA A 27 -0.52 8.77 -3.36
CA ALA A 27 0.87 9.15 -3.61
C ALA A 27 1.14 9.29 -5.12
N ILE A 28 0.57 8.42 -5.93
CA ILE A 28 0.70 8.50 -7.39
C ILE A 28 -0.03 9.75 -7.91
N GLU A 29 -1.25 9.97 -7.44
CA GLU A 29 -2.04 11.12 -7.88
C GLU A 29 -1.40 12.45 -7.49
N GLN A 30 -0.72 12.49 -6.36
CA GLN A 30 -0.01 13.69 -5.89
C GLN A 30 1.37 13.86 -6.50
N GLY A 31 1.79 12.94 -7.35
CA GLY A 31 3.08 13.02 -8.01
C GLY A 31 4.26 12.61 -7.16
N ARG A 32 4.03 12.05 -5.97
CA ARG A 32 5.12 11.55 -5.11
C ARG A 32 5.67 10.22 -5.60
N LEU A 33 4.87 9.47 -6.35
CA LEU A 33 5.27 8.22 -7.00
C LEU A 33 4.90 8.32 -8.47
N ALA A 34 5.80 7.90 -9.34
CA ALA A 34 5.48 7.81 -10.75
C ALA A 34 4.49 6.66 -10.99
N PRO A 35 3.59 6.77 -11.99
CA PRO A 35 2.62 5.70 -12.24
C PRO A 35 3.23 4.34 -12.50
N ASN A 36 4.46 4.30 -13.01
CA ASN A 36 5.17 3.06 -13.29
C ASN A 36 6.20 2.71 -12.23
N SER A 37 6.13 3.35 -11.06
CA SER A 37 7.07 3.05 -9.98
C SER A 37 6.89 1.62 -9.51
N ARG A 38 8.01 0.97 -9.23
CA ARG A 38 7.99 -0.38 -8.70
C ARG A 38 7.62 -0.33 -7.23
N VAL A 39 6.54 -1.04 -6.86
CA VAL A 39 6.16 -1.17 -5.45
C VAL A 39 7.03 -2.25 -4.79
N PRO A 40 7.18 -2.21 -3.45
CA PRO A 40 7.89 -3.28 -2.74
C PRO A 40 7.24 -4.64 -3.02
N SER A 41 8.01 -5.71 -2.91
CA SER A 41 7.46 -7.05 -3.02
C SER A 41 6.41 -7.25 -1.92
N ILE A 42 5.52 -8.21 -2.11
CA ILE A 42 4.49 -8.52 -1.12
C ILE A 42 5.14 -8.82 0.23
N ARG A 43 6.18 -9.64 0.23
CA ARG A 43 6.90 -9.99 1.45
C ARG A 43 7.50 -8.76 2.13
N ARG A 44 8.18 -7.93 1.37
CA ARG A 44 8.81 -6.73 1.90
C ARG A 44 7.78 -5.74 2.44
N GLY A 45 6.70 -5.54 1.70
CA GLY A 45 5.63 -4.66 2.13
C GLY A 45 5.00 -5.15 3.43
N ALA A 46 4.75 -6.46 3.54
CA ALA A 46 4.17 -7.02 4.74
C ALA A 46 5.08 -6.76 5.95
N GLU A 47 6.38 -6.91 5.79
CA GLU A 47 7.33 -6.64 6.86
C GLU A 47 7.39 -5.16 7.22
N ASP A 48 7.46 -4.29 6.21
CA ASP A 48 7.62 -2.86 6.42
C ASP A 48 6.38 -2.21 7.03
N TRP A 49 5.20 -2.69 6.65
CA TRP A 49 3.94 -2.13 7.15
C TRP A 49 3.34 -2.92 8.31
N GLY A 50 3.94 -4.05 8.68
CA GLY A 50 3.47 -4.85 9.80
C GLY A 50 2.11 -5.48 9.58
N ILE A 51 1.82 -5.92 8.38
CA ILE A 51 0.54 -6.51 8.00
C ILE A 51 0.76 -7.86 7.31
N SER A 52 -0.33 -8.59 7.07
CA SER A 52 -0.22 -9.90 6.43
C SER A 52 0.11 -9.76 4.95
N ARG A 53 0.74 -10.80 4.39
CA ARG A 53 1.02 -10.84 2.96
C ARG A 53 -0.26 -10.82 2.14
N THR A 54 -1.30 -11.49 2.62
CA THR A 54 -2.60 -11.51 1.95
C THR A 54 -3.15 -10.09 1.81
N THR A 55 -3.02 -9.28 2.86
CA THR A 55 -3.47 -7.89 2.83
C THR A 55 -2.73 -7.09 1.77
N VAL A 56 -1.41 -7.24 1.70
CA VAL A 56 -0.61 -6.55 0.70
C VAL A 56 -1.00 -7.01 -0.70
N GLU A 57 -1.17 -8.32 -0.87
CA GLU A 57 -1.57 -8.88 -2.16
C GLU A 57 -2.90 -8.32 -2.63
N GLU A 58 -3.89 -8.26 -1.75
CA GLU A 58 -5.20 -7.70 -2.08
C GLU A 58 -5.10 -6.23 -2.51
N ALA A 59 -4.29 -5.45 -1.81
CA ALA A 59 -4.09 -4.05 -2.16
C ALA A 59 -3.45 -3.92 -3.54
N TYR A 60 -2.44 -4.73 -3.82
CA TYR A 60 -1.74 -4.67 -5.09
C TYR A 60 -2.63 -5.11 -6.24
N GLN A 61 -3.53 -6.08 -6.00
CA GLN A 61 -4.49 -6.49 -7.02
C GLN A 61 -5.44 -5.35 -7.40
N GLN A 62 -5.83 -4.54 -6.44
CA GLN A 62 -6.65 -3.36 -6.72
C GLN A 62 -5.91 -2.34 -7.58
N LEU A 63 -4.61 -2.23 -7.39
CA LEU A 63 -3.79 -1.28 -8.15
C LEU A 63 -3.56 -1.73 -9.60
N CYS A 64 -3.63 -3.00 -9.86
CA CYS A 64 -3.31 -3.59 -11.17
C CYS A 64 -4.52 -3.67 -12.11
N VAL A 65 -5.60 -3.03 -11.79
CA VAL A 65 -6.81 -3.07 -12.62
C VAL A 65 -6.71 -2.16 -13.84
#